data_2fbb34b70717e051ae5f87b7e8dd513e
#
_entry.id   2fbb34b70717e051ae5f87b7e8dd513e
#
_cell.length_a   1.000
_cell.length_b   1.000
_cell.length_c   1.000
_cell.angle_alpha   90.00
_cell.angle_beta   90.00
_cell.angle_gamma   90.00
#
_symmetry.space_group_name_H-M   'P 1'
#
loop_
_entity.id
_entity.type
_entity.pdbx_description
1 polymer ?
#
loop_
_entity_poly.entity_id
_entity_poly.type
_entity_poly.pdbx_seq_one_letter_code
_entity_poly.pdbx_strand_id
1 'polypeptide(L)'
;MKRLLRIAFNSAIFSFIPIFSWFCLGLLVDKNLANVFTLTYPLQFIWALLKSIFGTGANISKEKDKDENAVLSGMTVGTIVGFIVFGLFAINIKSYIKFMNLDYGIYKEFALYSIIQLYIQLIFSFVLEKLYFEGKEKKANKYCIQLNLLNFIVLILSAMLIKDKVSIII
;
A
#
# COMPACT_ATOMS: atom_id res chain seq x y z
N MET A 1 -28.01 -2.61 -8.99
CA MET A 1 -27.28 -3.87 -9.24
C MET A 1 -26.05 -3.69 -10.13
N LYS A 2 -26.14 -3.11 -11.36
CA LYS A 2 -24.97 -2.89 -12.26
C LYS A 2 -23.84 -2.04 -11.64
N ARG A 3 -24.17 -1.04 -10.79
CA ARG A 3 -23.18 -0.18 -10.11
C ARG A 3 -22.37 -0.98 -9.07
N LEU A 4 -23.03 -1.76 -8.22
CA LEU A 4 -22.40 -2.60 -7.21
C LEU A 4 -21.50 -3.67 -7.85
N LEU A 5 -21.94 -4.32 -8.92
CA LEU A 5 -21.16 -5.30 -9.67
C LEU A 5 -19.89 -4.66 -10.26
N ARG A 6 -19.98 -3.45 -10.80
CA ARG A 6 -18.82 -2.72 -11.34
C ARG A 6 -17.82 -2.35 -10.24
N ILE A 7 -18.29 -1.89 -9.08
CA ILE A 7 -17.43 -1.57 -7.93
C ILE A 7 -16.75 -2.84 -7.43
N ALA A 8 -17.50 -3.93 -7.23
CA ALA A 8 -16.96 -5.21 -6.78
C ALA A 8 -15.93 -5.79 -7.77
N PHE A 9 -16.21 -5.75 -9.07
CA PHE A 9 -15.31 -6.21 -10.11
C PHE A 9 -14.02 -5.38 -10.16
N ASN A 10 -14.13 -4.06 -10.07
CA ASN A 10 -12.96 -3.19 -10.01
C ASN A 10 -12.14 -3.44 -8.74
N SER A 11 -12.80 -3.57 -7.57
CA SER A 11 -12.11 -3.93 -6.31
C SER A 11 -11.38 -5.26 -6.41
N ALA A 12 -11.97 -6.26 -7.04
CA ALA A 12 -11.34 -7.56 -7.25
C ALA A 12 -10.10 -7.43 -8.15
N ILE A 13 -10.19 -6.72 -9.28
CA ILE A 13 -9.04 -6.47 -10.16
C ILE A 13 -7.94 -5.74 -9.41
N PHE A 14 -8.27 -4.71 -8.61
CA PHE A 14 -7.29 -3.94 -7.86
C PHE A 14 -6.59 -4.75 -6.77
N SER A 15 -7.30 -5.70 -6.15
CA SER A 15 -6.69 -6.63 -5.19
C SER A 15 -5.82 -7.67 -5.89
N PHE A 16 -6.14 -8.03 -7.13
CA PHE A 16 -5.40 -9.03 -7.89
C PHE A 16 -4.08 -8.50 -8.47
N ILE A 17 -4.04 -7.23 -8.89
CA ILE A 17 -2.82 -6.64 -9.48
C ILE A 17 -1.60 -6.70 -8.54
N PRO A 18 -1.68 -6.32 -7.26
CA PRO A 18 -0.57 -6.48 -6.33
C PRO A 18 -0.12 -7.95 -6.18
N ILE A 19 -1.07 -8.86 -6.02
CA ILE A 19 -0.78 -10.31 -5.88
C ILE A 19 -0.08 -10.83 -7.13
N PHE A 20 -0.58 -10.47 -8.31
CA PHE A 20 0.03 -10.85 -9.59
C PHE A 20 1.42 -10.24 -9.77
N SER A 21 1.61 -9.01 -9.33
CA SER A 21 2.91 -8.34 -9.36
C SER A 21 3.95 -9.10 -8.51
N TRP A 22 3.57 -9.52 -7.30
CA TRP A 22 4.41 -10.34 -6.42
C TRP A 22 4.71 -11.73 -7.00
N PHE A 23 3.72 -12.36 -7.64
CA PHE A 23 3.90 -13.63 -8.32
C PHE A 23 4.89 -13.52 -9.48
N CYS A 24 4.76 -12.49 -10.31
CA CYS A 24 5.71 -12.22 -11.40
C CYS A 24 7.13 -11.96 -10.87
N LEU A 25 7.29 -11.26 -9.76
CA LEU A 25 8.60 -11.06 -9.14
C LEU A 25 9.21 -12.36 -8.64
N GLY A 26 8.44 -13.22 -7.97
CA GLY A 26 8.90 -14.51 -7.50
C GLY A 26 9.36 -15.44 -8.63
N LEU A 27 8.71 -15.35 -9.80
CA LEU A 27 9.09 -16.12 -10.99
C LEU A 27 10.30 -15.54 -11.74
N LEU A 28 10.42 -14.21 -11.82
CA LEU A 28 11.39 -13.54 -12.69
C LEU A 28 12.72 -13.24 -11.99
N VAL A 29 12.73 -13.12 -10.67
CA VAL A 29 13.89 -12.62 -9.94
C VAL A 29 14.49 -13.64 -8.99
N ASP A 30 13.77 -14.15 -7.99
CA ASP A 30 14.28 -15.21 -7.08
C ASP A 30 13.17 -15.75 -6.15
N LYS A 31 13.33 -17.03 -5.71
CA LYS A 31 12.49 -17.69 -4.70
C LYS A 31 12.54 -16.98 -3.32
N ASN A 32 13.65 -16.34 -3.00
CA ASN A 32 13.82 -15.56 -1.76
C ASN A 32 12.90 -14.32 -1.68
N LEU A 33 12.31 -13.90 -2.78
CA LEU A 33 11.31 -12.84 -2.79
C LEU A 33 9.99 -13.21 -2.08
N ALA A 34 9.72 -14.48 -1.85
CA ALA A 34 8.63 -14.90 -0.96
C ALA A 34 8.82 -14.34 0.47
N ASN A 35 10.07 -14.19 0.93
CA ASN A 35 10.40 -13.58 2.21
C ASN A 35 10.04 -12.09 2.26
N VAL A 36 10.09 -11.42 1.13
CA VAL A 36 9.69 -10.01 1.00
C VAL A 36 8.19 -9.84 1.21
N PHE A 37 7.38 -10.77 0.71
CA PHE A 37 5.93 -10.78 0.98
C PHE A 37 5.67 -10.92 2.49
N THR A 38 6.36 -11.83 3.15
CA THR A 38 6.28 -12.01 4.60
C THR A 38 6.62 -10.73 5.35
N LEU A 39 7.64 -10.00 4.90
CA LEU A 39 8.06 -8.74 5.49
C LEU A 39 7.00 -7.63 5.32
N THR A 40 6.33 -7.56 4.18
CA THR A 40 5.40 -6.47 3.87
C THR A 40 3.98 -6.71 4.39
N TYR A 41 3.59 -7.95 4.63
CA TYR A 41 2.23 -8.32 5.00
C TYR A 41 1.72 -7.64 6.29
N PRO A 42 2.46 -7.61 7.40
CA PRO A 42 2.02 -6.89 8.60
C PRO A 42 1.87 -5.39 8.37
N LEU A 43 2.75 -4.80 7.58
CA LEU A 43 2.69 -3.37 7.22
C LEU A 43 1.47 -3.05 6.34
N GLN A 44 1.09 -3.94 5.43
CA GLN A 44 -0.13 -3.83 4.62
C GLN A 44 -1.40 -3.92 5.49
N PHE A 45 -1.38 -4.76 6.53
CA PHE A 45 -2.48 -4.83 7.48
C PHE A 45 -2.66 -3.52 8.25
N ILE A 46 -1.57 -2.92 8.73
CA ILE A 46 -1.58 -1.61 9.39
C ILE A 46 -2.08 -0.53 8.42
N TRP A 47 -1.60 -0.53 7.18
CA TRP A 47 -2.09 0.36 6.14
C TRP A 47 -3.61 0.25 5.93
N ALA A 48 -4.13 -0.97 5.84
CA ALA A 48 -5.55 -1.23 5.66
C ALA A 48 -6.40 -0.74 6.85
N LEU A 49 -5.91 -0.92 8.08
CA LEU A 49 -6.55 -0.39 9.28
C LEU A 49 -6.61 1.13 9.28
N LEU A 50 -5.49 1.80 9.02
CA LEU A 50 -5.43 3.27 8.95
C LEU A 50 -6.34 3.82 7.86
N LYS A 51 -6.33 3.20 6.68
CA LYS A 51 -7.25 3.54 5.59
C LYS A 51 -8.72 3.41 6.02
N SER A 52 -9.08 2.31 6.67
CA SER A 52 -10.45 2.06 7.11
C SER A 52 -10.90 3.07 8.17
N ILE A 53 -10.06 3.33 9.18
CA ILE A 53 -10.41 4.25 10.28
C ILE A 53 -10.54 5.68 9.77
N PHE A 54 -9.52 6.20 9.10
CA PHE A 54 -9.44 7.62 8.74
C PHE A 54 -10.00 7.96 7.36
N GLY A 55 -10.08 7.00 6.44
CA GLY A 55 -10.70 7.19 5.13
C GLY A 55 -12.19 6.87 5.16
N THR A 56 -12.54 5.61 5.32
CA THR A 56 -13.92 5.15 5.28
C THR A 56 -14.72 5.70 6.48
N GLY A 57 -14.15 5.67 7.69
CA GLY A 57 -14.79 6.17 8.91
C GLY A 57 -15.14 7.66 8.82
N ALA A 58 -14.23 8.49 8.31
CA ALA A 58 -14.46 9.91 8.13
C ALA A 58 -15.57 10.21 7.10
N ASN A 59 -15.67 9.43 6.03
CA ASN A 59 -16.75 9.57 5.05
C ASN A 59 -18.11 9.15 5.63
N ILE A 60 -18.16 8.11 6.44
CA ILE A 60 -19.39 7.69 7.15
C ILE A 60 -19.83 8.77 8.14
N SER A 61 -18.91 9.37 8.90
CA SER A 61 -19.22 10.46 9.84
C SER A 61 -19.77 11.67 9.10
N LYS A 62 -19.20 12.04 7.95
CA LYS A 62 -19.75 13.11 7.10
C LYS A 62 -21.20 12.89 6.72
N GLU A 63 -21.55 11.66 6.29
CA GLU A 63 -22.93 11.36 5.89
C GLU A 63 -23.88 11.36 7.07
N LYS A 64 -23.45 10.81 8.21
CA LYS A 64 -24.28 10.66 9.41
C LYS A 64 -24.49 12.00 10.13
N ASP A 65 -23.41 12.72 10.34
CA ASP A 65 -23.42 13.93 11.19
C ASP A 65 -23.54 15.22 10.36
N LYS A 66 -23.56 15.11 9.01
CA LYS A 66 -23.58 16.23 8.06
C LYS A 66 -22.41 17.22 8.24
N ASP A 67 -21.31 16.73 8.82
CA ASP A 67 -20.09 17.52 8.98
C ASP A 67 -19.25 17.49 7.71
N GLU A 68 -19.28 18.58 6.95
CA GLU A 68 -18.50 18.70 5.71
C GLU A 68 -16.98 18.65 5.92
N ASN A 69 -16.51 18.99 7.13
CA ASN A 69 -15.10 18.99 7.47
C ASN A 69 -14.59 17.61 7.94
N ALA A 70 -15.48 16.69 8.30
CA ALA A 70 -15.09 15.37 8.83
C ALA A 70 -14.11 14.63 7.92
N VAL A 71 -14.34 14.68 6.60
CA VAL A 71 -13.47 13.99 5.62
C VAL A 71 -12.08 14.63 5.59
N LEU A 72 -12.00 15.95 5.54
CA LEU A 72 -10.71 16.65 5.51
C LEU A 72 -9.94 16.44 6.81
N SER A 73 -10.61 16.55 7.94
CA SER A 73 -10.03 16.29 9.26
C SER A 73 -9.55 14.84 9.38
N GLY A 74 -10.36 13.86 8.99
CA GLY A 74 -9.99 12.45 8.99
C GLY A 74 -8.78 12.15 8.13
N MET A 75 -8.73 12.70 6.90
CA MET A 75 -7.57 12.55 6.02
C MET A 75 -6.31 13.19 6.60
N THR A 76 -6.42 14.38 7.20
CA THR A 76 -5.28 15.07 7.81
C THR A 76 -4.74 14.29 9.01
N VAL A 77 -5.62 13.92 9.95
CA VAL A 77 -5.24 13.12 11.12
C VAL A 77 -4.68 11.77 10.68
N GLY A 78 -5.32 11.09 9.72
CA GLY A 78 -4.86 9.81 9.19
C GLY A 78 -3.48 9.90 8.54
N THR A 79 -3.18 11.01 7.85
CA THR A 79 -1.85 11.25 7.27
C THR A 79 -0.78 11.44 8.36
N ILE A 80 -1.08 12.23 9.41
CA ILE A 80 -0.17 12.45 10.53
C ILE A 80 0.07 11.14 11.31
N VAL A 81 -0.99 10.43 11.64
CA VAL A 81 -0.90 9.13 12.35
C VAL A 81 -0.13 8.11 11.50
N GLY A 82 -0.41 8.05 10.20
CA GLY A 82 0.33 7.22 9.26
C GLY A 82 1.81 7.54 9.23
N PHE A 83 2.18 8.83 9.19
CA PHE A 83 3.57 9.27 9.25
C PHE A 83 4.27 8.81 10.54
N ILE A 84 3.61 8.96 11.69
CA ILE A 84 4.15 8.52 12.98
C ILE A 84 4.33 6.99 13.00
N VAL A 85 3.30 6.24 12.62
CA VAL A 85 3.33 4.77 12.66
C VAL A 85 4.40 4.22 11.71
N PHE A 86 4.39 4.61 10.44
CA PHE A 86 5.39 4.14 9.47
C PHE A 86 6.80 4.68 9.79
N GLY A 87 6.90 5.88 10.37
CA GLY A 87 8.16 6.43 10.87
C GLY A 87 8.76 5.60 12.01
N LEU A 88 7.93 5.14 12.96
CA LEU A 88 8.37 4.23 14.03
C LEU A 88 8.88 2.89 13.48
N PHE A 89 8.24 2.34 12.44
CA PHE A 89 8.76 1.14 11.77
C PHE A 89 10.09 1.41 11.07
N ALA A 90 10.23 2.56 10.40
CA ALA A 90 11.47 2.93 9.74
C ALA A 90 12.64 3.10 10.73
N ILE A 91 12.41 3.73 11.87
CA ILE A 91 13.41 3.90 12.93
C ILE A 91 13.80 2.54 13.53
N ASN A 92 12.82 1.66 13.75
CA ASN A 92 13.03 0.34 14.36
C ASN A 92 13.20 -0.79 13.33
N ILE A 93 13.59 -0.48 12.11
CA ILE A 93 13.61 -1.42 10.99
C ILE A 93 14.48 -2.66 11.26
N LYS A 94 15.59 -2.50 11.98
CA LYS A 94 16.47 -3.61 12.36
C LYS A 94 15.75 -4.62 13.24
N SER A 95 15.04 -4.15 14.25
CA SER A 95 14.25 -4.99 15.16
C SER A 95 13.11 -5.65 14.43
N TYR A 96 12.45 -4.94 13.53
CA TYR A 96 11.36 -5.46 12.71
C TYR A 96 11.82 -6.60 11.80
N ILE A 97 12.90 -6.43 11.05
CA ILE A 97 13.46 -7.46 10.16
C ILE A 97 13.89 -8.70 10.96
N LYS A 98 14.54 -8.49 12.13
CA LYS A 98 14.93 -9.57 13.03
C LYS A 98 13.72 -10.33 13.59
N PHE A 99 12.64 -9.62 13.94
CA PHE A 99 11.39 -10.23 14.40
C PHE A 99 10.77 -11.14 13.33
N MET A 100 10.92 -10.79 12.07
CA MET A 100 10.46 -11.59 10.92
C MET A 100 11.42 -12.75 10.57
N ASN A 101 12.47 -12.97 11.36
CA ASN A 101 13.52 -13.98 11.13
C ASN A 101 14.24 -13.84 9.78
N LEU A 102 14.44 -12.59 9.33
CA LEU A 102 15.10 -12.27 8.06
C LEU A 102 16.46 -11.61 8.30
N ASP A 103 17.35 -11.73 7.32
CA ASP A 103 18.67 -11.09 7.37
C ASP A 103 18.58 -9.58 7.14
N TYR A 104 19.08 -8.80 8.09
CA TYR A 104 19.05 -7.34 8.03
C TYR A 104 19.87 -6.77 6.86
N GLY A 105 21.02 -7.36 6.57
CA GLY A 105 21.90 -6.89 5.50
C GLY A 105 21.24 -6.95 4.13
N ILE A 106 20.49 -8.03 3.89
CA ILE A 106 19.81 -8.28 2.62
C ILE A 106 18.52 -7.46 2.49
N TYR A 107 17.69 -7.41 3.57
CA TYR A 107 16.32 -6.90 3.46
C TYR A 107 16.12 -5.45 3.91
N LYS A 108 17.15 -4.77 4.45
CA LYS A 108 17.04 -3.40 4.97
C LYS A 108 16.50 -2.39 3.95
N GLU A 109 17.12 -2.32 2.80
CA GLU A 109 16.76 -1.33 1.77
C GLU A 109 15.34 -1.58 1.25
N PHE A 110 15.01 -2.86 1.08
CA PHE A 110 13.69 -3.27 0.63
C PHE A 110 12.59 -2.95 1.66
N ALA A 111 12.85 -3.19 2.93
CA ALA A 111 11.91 -2.87 4.01
C ALA A 111 11.68 -1.36 4.12
N LEU A 112 12.72 -0.54 4.05
CA LEU A 112 12.59 0.92 4.03
C LEU A 112 11.75 1.39 2.85
N TYR A 113 12.03 0.85 1.67
CA TYR A 113 11.29 1.18 0.47
C TYR A 113 9.81 0.83 0.59
N SER A 114 9.50 -0.35 1.13
CA SER A 114 8.12 -0.80 1.34
C SER A 114 7.37 0.08 2.34
N ILE A 115 8.03 0.54 3.40
CA ILE A 115 7.45 1.47 4.38
C ILE A 115 7.08 2.80 3.72
N ILE A 116 7.99 3.38 2.96
CA ILE A 116 7.75 4.64 2.25
C ILE A 116 6.62 4.48 1.22
N GLN A 117 6.64 3.41 0.45
CA GLN A 117 5.62 3.11 -0.55
C GLN A 117 4.24 2.98 0.09
N LEU A 118 4.11 2.23 1.20
CA LEU A 118 2.83 2.05 1.89
C LEU A 118 2.31 3.36 2.49
N TYR A 119 3.19 4.21 3.00
CA TYR A 119 2.79 5.53 3.47
C TYR A 119 2.25 6.41 2.33
N ILE A 120 2.92 6.44 1.19
CA ILE A 120 2.43 7.16 0.01
C ILE A 120 1.08 6.58 -0.46
N GLN A 121 0.95 5.26 -0.50
CA GLN A 121 -0.31 4.60 -0.85
C GLN A 121 -1.43 4.92 0.14
N LEU A 122 -1.12 5.12 1.43
CA LEU A 122 -2.11 5.53 2.43
C LEU A 122 -2.71 6.90 2.07
N ILE A 123 -1.87 7.89 1.76
CA ILE A 123 -2.32 9.23 1.37
C ILE A 123 -3.21 9.16 0.11
N PHE A 124 -2.77 8.41 -0.90
CA PHE A 124 -3.56 8.23 -2.13
C PHE A 124 -4.88 7.51 -1.86
N SER A 125 -4.91 6.55 -0.94
CA SER A 125 -6.13 5.82 -0.61
C SER A 125 -7.21 6.73 -0.03
N PHE A 126 -6.83 7.73 0.79
CA PHE A 126 -7.77 8.72 1.30
C PHE A 126 -8.42 9.55 0.18
N VAL A 127 -7.62 9.96 -0.80
CA VAL A 127 -8.14 10.70 -1.98
C VAL A 127 -9.10 9.83 -2.79
N LEU A 128 -8.77 8.55 -2.98
CA LEU A 128 -9.64 7.59 -3.69
C LEU A 128 -10.95 7.37 -2.94
N GLU A 129 -10.91 7.15 -1.62
CA GLU A 129 -12.10 7.00 -0.79
C GLU A 129 -13.02 8.22 -0.92
N LYS A 130 -12.46 9.44 -0.81
CA LYS A 130 -13.23 10.68 -1.02
C LYS A 130 -13.92 10.70 -2.39
N LEU A 131 -13.21 10.37 -3.46
CA LEU A 131 -13.77 10.36 -4.82
C LEU A 131 -14.89 9.31 -4.97
N TYR A 132 -14.78 8.14 -4.33
CA TYR A 132 -15.84 7.13 -4.34
C TYR A 132 -17.08 7.62 -3.62
N PHE A 133 -16.94 8.24 -2.45
CA PHE A 133 -18.07 8.81 -1.69
C PHE A 133 -18.73 9.98 -2.41
N GLU A 134 -17.98 10.78 -3.16
CA GLU A 134 -18.53 11.85 -4.01
C GLU A 134 -19.20 11.34 -5.30
N GLY A 135 -19.28 10.03 -5.51
CA GLY A 135 -19.83 9.44 -6.73
C GLY A 135 -18.98 9.61 -7.99
N LYS A 136 -17.72 10.04 -7.83
CA LYS A 136 -16.75 10.24 -8.95
C LYS A 136 -15.97 8.96 -9.27
N GLU A 137 -16.66 7.83 -9.32
CA GLU A 137 -16.08 6.48 -9.46
C GLU A 137 -15.19 6.31 -10.69
N LYS A 138 -15.59 6.89 -11.83
CA LYS A 138 -14.78 6.82 -13.07
C LYS A 138 -13.39 7.45 -12.87
N LYS A 139 -13.36 8.60 -12.16
CA LYS A 139 -12.12 9.33 -11.87
C LYS A 139 -11.27 8.57 -10.86
N ALA A 140 -11.89 8.05 -9.81
CA ALA A 140 -11.23 7.21 -8.81
C ALA A 140 -10.59 5.96 -9.44
N ASN A 141 -11.35 5.23 -10.27
CA ASN A 141 -10.85 4.05 -10.98
C ASN A 141 -9.68 4.36 -11.90
N LYS A 142 -9.73 5.48 -12.65
CA LYS A 142 -8.62 5.91 -13.50
C LYS A 142 -7.34 6.14 -12.69
N TYR A 143 -7.43 6.87 -11.58
CA TYR A 143 -6.29 7.12 -10.71
C TYR A 143 -5.76 5.85 -10.05
N CYS A 144 -6.67 4.97 -9.63
CA CYS A 144 -6.29 3.68 -9.05
C CYS A 144 -5.51 2.81 -10.05
N ILE A 145 -5.96 2.72 -11.33
CA ILE A 145 -5.24 2.00 -12.37
C ILE A 145 -3.86 2.61 -12.63
N GLN A 146 -3.78 3.94 -12.74
CA GLN A 146 -2.51 4.64 -12.97
C GLN A 146 -1.52 4.40 -11.82
N LEU A 147 -1.99 4.45 -10.57
CA LEU A 147 -1.16 4.20 -9.40
C LEU A 147 -0.64 2.76 -9.37
N ASN A 148 -1.52 1.78 -9.61
CA ASN A 148 -1.13 0.37 -9.62
C ASN A 148 -0.16 0.06 -10.76
N LEU A 149 -0.36 0.65 -11.93
CA LEU A 149 0.57 0.50 -13.06
C LEU A 149 1.94 1.09 -12.74
N LEU A 150 1.96 2.29 -12.14
CA LEU A 150 3.20 2.93 -11.70
C LEU A 150 3.93 2.06 -10.66
N ASN A 151 3.20 1.57 -9.64
CA ASN A 151 3.75 0.68 -8.63
C ASN A 151 4.34 -0.60 -9.25
N PHE A 152 3.65 -1.19 -10.22
CA PHE A 152 4.14 -2.38 -10.94
C PHE A 152 5.44 -2.09 -11.69
N ILE A 153 5.51 -0.97 -12.42
CA ILE A 153 6.73 -0.58 -13.14
C ILE A 153 7.88 -0.35 -12.16
N VAL A 154 7.66 0.41 -11.09
CA VAL A 154 8.68 0.69 -10.07
C VAL A 154 9.15 -0.59 -9.40
N LEU A 155 8.24 -1.52 -9.12
CA LEU A 155 8.55 -2.80 -8.51
C LEU A 155 9.46 -3.66 -9.42
N ILE A 156 9.15 -3.75 -10.73
CA ILE A 156 9.98 -4.48 -11.70
C ILE A 156 11.37 -3.85 -11.82
N LEU A 157 11.44 -2.52 -11.97
CA LEU A 157 12.71 -1.83 -12.07
C LEU A 157 13.56 -2.02 -10.81
N SER A 158 12.96 -1.92 -9.62
CA SER A 158 13.65 -2.17 -8.36
C SER A 158 14.16 -3.61 -8.25
N ALA A 159 13.37 -4.57 -8.70
CA ALA A 159 13.75 -5.98 -8.69
C ALA A 159 14.93 -6.27 -9.65
N MET A 160 14.94 -5.65 -10.82
CA MET A 160 16.07 -5.77 -11.76
C MET A 160 17.37 -5.20 -11.16
N LEU A 161 17.29 -4.06 -10.49
CA LEU A 161 18.45 -3.43 -9.81
C LEU A 161 18.96 -4.26 -8.62
N ILE A 162 18.08 -4.96 -7.91
CA ILE A 162 18.45 -5.83 -6.78
C ILE A 162 19.07 -7.14 -7.27
N LYS A 163 18.60 -7.70 -8.39
CA LYS A 163 19.15 -8.92 -8.97
C LYS A 163 20.65 -8.79 -9.25
N ASP A 164 21.07 -7.63 -9.76
CA ASP A 164 22.48 -7.37 -10.02
C ASP A 164 23.31 -7.29 -8.72
N LYS A 165 22.74 -6.81 -7.62
CA LYS A 165 23.42 -6.78 -6.32
C LYS A 165 23.46 -8.15 -5.63
N VAL A 166 22.43 -8.96 -5.76
CA VAL A 166 22.36 -10.31 -5.16
C VAL A 166 23.25 -11.29 -5.92
N SER A 167 23.39 -11.16 -7.23
CA SER A 167 24.31 -11.98 -8.04
C SER A 167 25.80 -11.70 -7.77
N ILE A 168 26.13 -10.62 -7.08
CA ILE A 168 27.51 -10.28 -6.66
C ILE A 168 27.84 -10.91 -5.28
N ILE A 169 26.83 -11.38 -4.53
CA ILE A 169 26.99 -11.91 -3.15
C ILE A 169 27.00 -13.46 -3.14
N ILE A 170 26.67 -14.11 -4.24
CA ILE A 170 26.75 -15.56 -4.42
C ILE A 170 27.99 -15.89 -5.26
#